data_6fe17b98bc2f7dc0440c1c3053def188
#
_entry.id   6fe17b98bc2f7dc0440c1c3053def188
#
_cell.length_a   1.000
_cell.length_b   1.000
_cell.length_c   1.000
_cell.angle_alpha   90.00
_cell.angle_beta   90.00
_cell.angle_gamma   90.00
#
_symmetry.space_group_name_H-M   'P 1'
#
loop_
_entity.id
_entity.type
_entity.pdbx_description
1 polymer ?
#
loop_
_entity_poly.entity_id
_entity_poly.type
_entity_poly.pdbx_seq_one_letter_code
_entity_poly.pdbx_strand_id
1 'polypeptide(L)'
;KATHDRLKDLADFESKIKTYCTHNKGFTWSLIDAPLKDIHGRSINCLQNEQCSLHLHMYSNNEHLFAPPYSQESAVGLVMAVGNHGQYLDGRKGAPVNTYLSRDGGYKWSQIAEIPLIYEFGDHGAILVAAPNTQSTTQIRYSWNEGK
;
A
#
# COMPACT_ATOMS: atom_id res chain seq x y z
N LYS A 1 -23.44 -25.67 14.63
CA LYS A 1 -22.47 -24.99 15.52
C LYS A 1 -21.03 -25.08 14.98
N ALA A 2 -20.56 -26.26 14.58
CA ALA A 2 -19.16 -26.44 14.09
C ALA A 2 -18.82 -25.70 12.80
N THR A 3 -19.78 -25.44 11.91
CA THR A 3 -19.58 -24.68 10.67
C THR A 3 -19.46 -23.16 10.91
N HIS A 4 -20.15 -22.64 11.92
CA HIS A 4 -20.11 -21.22 12.26
C HIS A 4 -18.79 -20.82 12.95
N ASP A 5 -18.25 -21.71 13.76
CA ASP A 5 -16.96 -21.53 14.43
C ASP A 5 -15.79 -21.56 13.42
N ARG A 6 -15.84 -22.46 12.41
CA ARG A 6 -14.85 -22.51 11.32
C ARG A 6 -14.85 -21.25 10.45
N LEU A 7 -16.00 -20.65 10.20
CA LEU A 7 -16.10 -19.38 9.45
C LEU A 7 -15.53 -18.19 10.25
N LYS A 8 -15.69 -18.20 11.57
CA LYS A 8 -15.04 -17.21 12.45
C LYS A 8 -13.52 -17.37 12.46
N ASP A 9 -13.03 -18.62 12.53
CA ASP A 9 -11.60 -18.91 12.51
C ASP A 9 -10.96 -18.50 11.17
N LEU A 10 -11.66 -18.65 10.03
CA LEU A 10 -11.21 -18.20 8.72
C LEU A 10 -11.20 -16.68 8.62
N ALA A 11 -12.22 -15.99 9.13
CA ALA A 11 -12.27 -14.53 9.16
C ALA A 11 -11.17 -13.95 10.07
N ASP A 12 -10.88 -14.59 11.21
CA ASP A 12 -9.78 -14.25 12.09
C ASP A 12 -8.40 -14.52 11.45
N PHE A 13 -8.30 -15.53 10.61
CA PHE A 13 -7.06 -15.85 9.88
C PHE A 13 -6.77 -14.82 8.78
N GLU A 14 -7.77 -14.40 8.01
CA GLU A 14 -7.64 -13.34 7.00
C GLU A 14 -7.22 -12.01 7.62
N SER A 15 -7.62 -11.73 8.87
CA SER A 15 -7.27 -10.48 9.57
C SER A 15 -5.81 -10.41 10.06
N LYS A 16 -5.02 -11.49 9.92
CA LYS A 16 -3.63 -11.58 10.43
C LYS A 16 -2.56 -11.54 9.33
N ILE A 17 -2.90 -11.05 8.15
CA ILE A 17 -1.97 -10.92 7.03
C ILE A 17 -0.98 -9.79 7.30
N LYS A 18 0.32 -10.07 7.12
CA LYS A 18 1.40 -9.08 7.15
C LYS A 18 2.14 -9.07 5.83
N THR A 19 2.60 -7.89 5.44
CA THR A 19 3.44 -7.74 4.25
C THR A 19 4.91 -7.73 4.64
N TYR A 20 5.69 -8.57 3.98
CA TYR A 20 7.14 -8.62 4.12
C TYR A 20 7.79 -8.25 2.79
N CYS A 21 8.94 -7.58 2.86
CA CYS A 21 9.75 -7.20 1.72
C CYS A 21 11.15 -7.80 1.83
N THR A 22 11.75 -8.10 0.68
CA THR A 22 13.14 -8.51 0.56
C THR A 22 13.86 -7.58 -0.42
N HIS A 23 15.10 -7.18 -0.12
CA HIS A 23 15.95 -6.38 -0.98
C HIS A 23 17.24 -7.14 -1.39
N ASN A 24 17.30 -8.43 -1.05
CA ASN A 24 18.45 -9.30 -1.32
C ASN A 24 18.06 -10.64 -1.95
N LYS A 25 17.11 -10.59 -2.89
CA LYS A 25 16.64 -11.75 -3.68
C LYS A 25 16.06 -12.88 -2.82
N GLY A 26 15.41 -12.55 -1.71
CA GLY A 26 14.73 -13.52 -0.86
C GLY A 26 15.58 -14.13 0.26
N PHE A 27 16.84 -13.70 0.44
CA PHE A 27 17.67 -14.22 1.54
C PHE A 27 17.16 -13.78 2.91
N THR A 28 16.73 -12.54 3.04
CA THR A 28 16.12 -12.01 4.26
C THR A 28 14.82 -11.28 3.93
N TRP A 29 13.87 -11.36 4.84
CA TRP A 29 12.57 -10.73 4.74
C TRP A 29 12.32 -9.88 5.98
N SER A 30 11.87 -8.67 5.81
CA SER A 30 11.52 -7.76 6.90
C SER A 30 10.16 -7.13 6.69
N LEU A 31 9.52 -6.72 7.77
CA LEU A 31 8.35 -5.86 7.70
C LEU A 31 8.72 -4.54 7.04
N ILE A 32 7.75 -3.89 6.42
CA ILE A 32 7.95 -2.61 5.75
C ILE A 32 7.72 -1.46 6.75
N ASP A 33 8.63 -0.51 6.80
CA ASP A 33 8.47 0.69 7.62
C ASP A 33 7.30 1.55 7.13
N ALA A 34 6.40 1.91 8.05
CA ALA A 34 5.39 2.90 7.76
C ALA A 34 6.03 4.30 7.61
N PRO A 35 5.41 5.21 6.82
CA PRO A 35 5.89 6.59 6.75
C PRO A 35 5.84 7.26 8.14
N LEU A 36 6.80 8.14 8.40
CA LEU A 36 6.84 8.88 9.67
C LEU A 36 5.73 9.93 9.78
N LYS A 37 5.25 10.42 8.65
CA LYS A 37 4.22 11.45 8.54
C LYS A 37 3.19 11.09 7.50
N ASP A 38 1.96 11.51 7.75
CA ASP A 38 0.87 11.48 6.76
C ASP A 38 0.98 12.62 5.74
N ILE A 39 0.04 12.68 4.79
CA ILE A 39 -0.01 13.73 3.76
C ILE A 39 -0.21 15.15 4.34
N HIS A 40 -0.66 15.27 5.58
CA HIS A 40 -0.85 16.54 6.27
C HIS A 40 0.34 16.91 7.18
N GLY A 41 1.40 16.09 7.18
CA GLY A 41 2.58 16.29 8.03
C GLY A 41 2.40 15.86 9.48
N ARG A 42 1.28 15.22 9.85
CA ARG A 42 1.04 14.69 11.19
C ARG A 42 1.85 13.42 11.40
N SER A 43 2.42 13.26 12.59
CA SER A 43 3.20 12.06 12.91
C SER A 43 2.34 10.80 12.91
N ILE A 44 2.81 9.79 12.19
CA ILE A 44 2.28 8.43 12.24
C ILE A 44 3.11 7.69 13.30
N ASN A 45 2.49 7.40 14.45
CA ASN A 45 3.14 6.66 15.54
C ASN A 45 3.14 5.15 15.26
N CYS A 46 3.86 4.74 14.22
CA CYS A 46 3.99 3.37 13.76
C CYS A 46 5.48 3.04 13.60
N LEU A 47 6.09 2.62 14.67
CA LEU A 47 7.47 2.11 14.61
C LEU A 47 7.43 0.68 14.09
N GLN A 48 8.37 0.35 13.19
CA GLN A 48 8.53 -0.99 12.64
C GLN A 48 8.71 -2.02 13.77
N ASN A 49 7.67 -2.76 14.02
CA ASN A 49 7.67 -3.89 14.94
C ASN A 49 6.46 -4.79 14.61
N GLU A 50 6.31 -5.89 15.32
CA GLU A 50 5.21 -6.81 15.08
C GLU A 50 3.81 -6.21 15.34
N GLN A 51 3.73 -5.09 16.02
CA GLN A 51 2.47 -4.40 16.34
C GLN A 51 2.11 -3.30 15.34
N CYS A 52 3.08 -2.75 14.60
CA CYS A 52 2.80 -1.75 13.57
C CYS A 52 3.85 -1.75 12.46
N SER A 53 3.39 -1.84 11.24
CA SER A 53 4.18 -1.76 10.00
C SER A 53 3.29 -1.35 8.84
N LEU A 54 3.88 -1.10 7.68
CA LEU A 54 3.13 -0.85 6.44
C LEU A 54 2.75 -2.19 5.81
N HIS A 55 1.47 -2.34 5.50
CA HIS A 55 0.93 -3.49 4.78
C HIS A 55 0.33 -3.04 3.45
N LEU A 56 0.64 -3.77 2.39
CA LEU A 56 0.25 -3.45 1.02
C LEU A 56 -0.66 -4.53 0.46
N HIS A 57 -1.71 -4.12 -0.27
CA HIS A 57 -2.57 -5.03 -1.01
C HIS A 57 -1.81 -5.58 -2.21
N MET A 58 -1.74 -6.90 -2.31
CA MET A 58 -1.10 -7.64 -3.40
C MET A 58 -2.14 -8.31 -4.29
N TYR A 59 -1.74 -8.82 -5.45
CA TYR A 59 -2.63 -9.58 -6.34
C TYR A 59 -3.29 -10.80 -5.68
N SER A 60 -2.59 -11.45 -4.76
CA SER A 60 -3.01 -12.70 -4.15
C SER A 60 -4.11 -12.55 -3.09
N ASN A 61 -4.27 -11.37 -2.53
CA ASN A 61 -5.24 -11.10 -1.46
C ASN A 61 -6.20 -9.96 -1.80
N ASN A 62 -6.25 -9.62 -3.08
CA ASN A 62 -7.05 -8.53 -3.57
C ASN A 62 -8.16 -9.10 -4.49
N GLU A 63 -9.39 -9.10 -4.00
CA GLU A 63 -10.57 -9.45 -4.79
C GLU A 63 -10.89 -8.35 -5.82
N HIS A 64 -9.89 -7.81 -6.51
CA HIS A 64 -9.98 -6.72 -7.49
C HIS A 64 -10.51 -5.38 -6.93
N LEU A 65 -10.38 -5.17 -5.61
CA LEU A 65 -10.86 -3.95 -4.97
C LEU A 65 -9.86 -2.78 -5.07
N PHE A 66 -8.55 -3.07 -5.09
CA PHE A 66 -7.50 -2.05 -5.07
C PHE A 66 -6.45 -2.31 -6.13
N ALA A 67 -5.79 -1.23 -6.59
CA ALA A 67 -4.65 -1.35 -7.48
C ALA A 67 -3.50 -2.08 -6.76
N PRO A 68 -2.90 -3.10 -7.38
CA PRO A 68 -1.74 -3.79 -6.82
C PRO A 68 -0.52 -2.88 -6.80
N PRO A 69 0.57 -3.27 -6.10
CA PRO A 69 1.84 -2.58 -6.21
C PRO A 69 2.29 -2.48 -7.67
N TYR A 70 2.68 -1.30 -8.07
CA TYR A 70 3.05 -0.98 -9.43
C TYR A 70 4.43 -0.36 -9.48
N SER A 71 5.25 -0.92 -10.34
CA SER A 71 6.56 -0.39 -10.73
C SER A 71 6.73 -0.57 -12.23
N GLN A 72 7.52 0.29 -12.84
CA GLN A 72 7.79 0.25 -14.27
C GLN A 72 9.30 0.24 -14.50
N GLU A 73 9.78 -0.55 -15.44
CA GLU A 73 11.21 -0.70 -15.73
C GLU A 73 11.88 0.65 -16.05
N SER A 74 11.18 1.51 -16.78
CA SER A 74 11.67 2.84 -17.15
C SER A 74 11.62 3.86 -16.00
N ALA A 75 10.84 3.62 -14.94
CA ALA A 75 10.69 4.48 -13.76
C ALA A 75 11.46 3.92 -12.57
N VAL A 76 12.78 3.89 -12.68
CA VAL A 76 13.67 3.21 -11.74
C VAL A 76 13.49 3.74 -10.31
N GLY A 77 13.25 2.83 -9.37
CA GLY A 77 13.09 3.14 -7.95
C GLY A 77 11.70 3.61 -7.54
N LEU A 78 10.82 3.93 -8.49
CA LEU A 78 9.45 4.31 -8.18
C LEU A 78 8.56 3.08 -8.01
N VAL A 79 7.85 3.03 -6.89
CA VAL A 79 6.84 2.01 -6.61
C VAL A 79 5.63 2.68 -5.99
N MET A 80 4.46 2.46 -6.54
CA MET A 80 3.20 2.86 -5.92
C MET A 80 2.43 1.65 -5.42
N ALA A 81 1.75 1.81 -4.30
CA ALA A 81 0.95 0.74 -3.71
C ALA A 81 -0.19 1.29 -2.87
N VAL A 82 -1.23 0.50 -2.73
CA VAL A 82 -2.38 0.76 -1.85
C VAL A 82 -2.26 -0.14 -0.63
N GLY A 83 -2.57 0.39 0.55
CA GLY A 83 -2.47 -0.36 1.78
C GLY A 83 -2.86 0.42 3.03
N ASN A 84 -2.45 -0.10 4.17
CA ASN A 84 -2.64 0.55 5.47
C ASN A 84 -1.40 0.34 6.35
N HIS A 85 -1.21 1.20 7.32
CA HIS A 85 -0.28 0.95 8.42
C HIS A 85 -1.04 0.44 9.64
N GLY A 86 -0.44 -0.47 10.40
CA GLY A 86 -1.05 -1.11 11.56
C GLY A 86 -0.44 -2.46 11.85
N GLN A 87 -1.12 -3.26 12.66
CA GLN A 87 -0.64 -4.59 13.03
C GLN A 87 -0.79 -5.60 11.88
N TYR A 88 -1.83 -5.46 11.07
CA TYR A 88 -2.17 -6.35 9.97
C TYR A 88 -2.69 -5.58 8.76
N LEU A 89 -2.67 -6.24 7.61
CA LEU A 89 -3.36 -5.76 6.42
C LEU A 89 -4.87 -5.76 6.67
N ASP A 90 -5.51 -4.62 6.46
CA ASP A 90 -6.95 -4.48 6.59
C ASP A 90 -7.63 -4.70 5.23
N GLY A 91 -8.20 -5.87 5.04
CA GLY A 91 -8.94 -6.25 3.83
C GLY A 91 -10.44 -6.03 3.92
N ARG A 92 -10.95 -5.46 5.03
CA ARG A 92 -12.39 -5.25 5.21
C ARG A 92 -12.93 -4.22 4.22
N LYS A 93 -14.13 -4.47 3.71
CA LYS A 93 -14.83 -3.49 2.87
C LYS A 93 -15.10 -2.20 3.67
N GLY A 94 -14.61 -1.07 3.15
CA GLY A 94 -14.73 0.23 3.81
C GLY A 94 -13.64 0.53 4.85
N ALA A 95 -12.64 -0.34 4.99
CA ALA A 95 -11.46 -0.03 5.79
C ALA A 95 -10.73 1.23 5.28
N PRO A 96 -10.11 2.01 6.17
CA PRO A 96 -9.28 3.14 5.75
C PRO A 96 -8.03 2.62 5.03
N VAL A 97 -8.02 2.77 3.73
CA VAL A 97 -6.93 2.35 2.85
C VAL A 97 -6.34 3.58 2.18
N ASN A 98 -5.02 3.68 2.23
CA ASN A 98 -4.25 4.81 1.74
C ASN A 98 -3.43 4.42 0.51
N THR A 99 -2.97 5.41 -0.24
CA THR A 99 -1.99 5.20 -1.31
C THR A 99 -0.63 5.69 -0.87
N TYR A 100 0.38 4.89 -1.16
CA TYR A 100 1.78 5.12 -0.80
C TYR A 100 2.66 5.14 -2.05
N LEU A 101 3.73 5.93 -1.97
CA LEU A 101 4.77 6.03 -2.99
C LEU A 101 6.13 5.81 -2.34
N SER A 102 6.92 4.93 -2.92
CA SER A 102 8.36 4.78 -2.69
C SER A 102 9.14 5.35 -3.88
N ARG A 103 10.29 5.95 -3.61
CA ARG A 103 11.22 6.50 -4.62
C ARG A 103 12.60 5.83 -4.58
N ASP A 104 12.73 4.78 -3.78
CA ASP A 104 13.99 4.09 -3.52
C ASP A 104 13.84 2.55 -3.57
N GLY A 105 12.91 2.08 -4.41
CA GLY A 105 12.71 0.65 -4.61
C GLY A 105 12.02 -0.06 -3.45
N GLY A 106 11.21 0.65 -2.67
CA GLY A 106 10.44 0.07 -1.58
C GLY A 106 11.10 0.13 -0.19
N TYR A 107 12.26 0.81 -0.06
CA TYR A 107 12.89 1.00 1.25
C TYR A 107 12.15 1.99 2.12
N LYS A 108 11.78 3.15 1.57
CA LYS A 108 11.02 4.18 2.27
C LYS A 108 9.74 4.50 1.54
N TRP A 109 8.71 4.74 2.28
CA TRP A 109 7.38 5.02 1.76
C TRP A 109 6.88 6.37 2.25
N SER A 110 6.16 7.06 1.40
CA SER A 110 5.42 8.29 1.70
C SER A 110 3.94 8.06 1.44
N GLN A 111 3.09 8.47 2.36
CA GLN A 111 1.65 8.49 2.11
C GLN A 111 1.34 9.68 1.19
N ILE A 112 0.69 9.42 0.05
CA ILE A 112 0.36 10.44 -0.95
C ILE A 112 -1.15 10.68 -1.08
N ALA A 113 -1.98 9.79 -0.53
CA ALA A 113 -3.43 9.96 -0.45
C ALA A 113 -4.02 9.15 0.71
N GLU A 114 -5.12 9.68 1.29
CA GLU A 114 -5.94 8.99 2.31
C GLU A 114 -7.08 8.15 1.69
N ILE A 115 -6.96 7.85 0.40
CA ILE A 115 -7.89 7.03 -0.37
C ILE A 115 -7.10 6.09 -1.28
N PRO A 116 -7.67 4.95 -1.68
CA PRO A 116 -7.06 4.11 -2.69
C PRO A 116 -7.16 4.77 -4.07
N LEU A 117 -6.03 4.85 -4.76
CA LEU A 117 -5.91 5.37 -6.11
C LEU A 117 -5.56 4.24 -7.09
N ILE A 118 -5.97 4.39 -8.33
CA ILE A 118 -5.32 3.79 -9.49
C ILE A 118 -4.27 4.78 -10.00
N TYR A 119 -3.18 4.27 -10.56
CA TYR A 119 -2.02 5.11 -10.89
C TYR A 119 -1.25 4.57 -12.08
N GLU A 120 -0.51 5.48 -12.73
CA GLU A 120 0.38 5.18 -13.85
C GLU A 120 1.60 6.10 -13.81
N PHE A 121 2.74 5.62 -14.33
CA PHE A 121 3.96 6.41 -14.54
C PHE A 121 4.11 6.78 -16.02
N GLY A 122 4.51 8.02 -16.26
CA GLY A 122 4.90 8.52 -17.58
C GLY A 122 6.29 9.13 -17.54
N ASP A 123 6.88 9.32 -18.72
CA ASP A 123 8.16 9.98 -18.92
C ASP A 123 9.26 9.49 -17.95
N HIS A 124 9.52 8.17 -17.95
CA HIS A 124 10.51 7.52 -17.08
C HIS A 124 10.31 7.77 -15.57
N GLY A 125 9.06 8.01 -15.17
CA GLY A 125 8.69 8.31 -13.78
C GLY A 125 8.68 9.79 -13.41
N ALA A 126 9.05 10.69 -14.33
CA ALA A 126 8.93 12.14 -14.11
C ALA A 126 7.48 12.57 -13.94
N ILE A 127 6.55 11.86 -14.60
CA ILE A 127 5.12 12.13 -14.52
C ILE A 127 4.45 10.98 -13.76
N LEU A 128 3.69 11.33 -12.73
CA LEU A 128 2.78 10.41 -12.03
C LEU A 128 1.35 10.87 -12.33
N VAL A 129 0.49 9.93 -12.70
CA VAL A 129 -0.94 10.17 -12.89
C VAL A 129 -1.73 9.24 -11.97
N ALA A 130 -2.74 9.76 -11.30
CA ALA A 130 -3.57 8.96 -10.41
C ALA A 130 -5.03 9.44 -10.39
N ALA A 131 -5.93 8.51 -10.12
CA ALA A 131 -7.36 8.77 -9.95
C ALA A 131 -7.95 7.93 -8.81
N PRO A 132 -9.04 8.38 -8.15
CA PRO A 132 -9.74 7.56 -7.16
C PRO A 132 -10.19 6.21 -7.74
N ASN A 133 -9.93 5.12 -6.99
CA ASN A 133 -10.29 3.76 -7.41
C ASN A 133 -11.70 3.34 -6.97
N THR A 134 -12.30 4.03 -6.01
CA THR A 134 -13.56 3.62 -5.36
C THR A 134 -14.80 4.25 -5.95
N GLN A 135 -14.67 5.21 -6.84
CA GLN A 135 -15.79 5.93 -7.43
C GLN A 135 -15.45 6.47 -8.82
N SER A 136 -16.47 6.65 -9.65
CA SER A 136 -16.34 7.37 -10.92
C SER A 136 -15.89 8.81 -10.66
N THR A 137 -14.95 9.29 -11.43
CA THR A 137 -14.40 10.63 -11.29
C THR A 137 -14.17 11.27 -12.66
N THR A 138 -14.31 12.58 -12.72
CA THR A 138 -13.90 13.42 -13.86
C THR A 138 -12.58 14.15 -13.58
N GLN A 139 -11.98 13.91 -12.41
CA GLN A 139 -10.75 14.56 -11.97
C GLN A 139 -9.63 13.54 -11.91
N ILE A 140 -8.49 13.88 -12.44
CA ILE A 140 -7.22 13.18 -12.28
C ILE A 140 -6.26 14.05 -11.48
N ARG A 141 -5.38 13.38 -10.73
CA ARG A 141 -4.25 14.02 -10.06
C ARG A 141 -2.99 13.70 -10.86
N TYR A 142 -2.09 14.64 -10.98
CA TYR A 142 -0.81 14.42 -11.64
C TYR A 142 0.30 15.18 -10.92
N SER A 143 1.51 14.68 -11.07
CA SER A 143 2.74 15.31 -10.61
C SER A 143 3.79 15.18 -11.71
N TRP A 144 4.62 16.23 -11.88
CA TRP A 144 5.77 16.25 -12.81
C TRP A 144 7.11 16.26 -12.09
N ASN A 145 7.13 16.00 -10.79
CA ASN A 145 8.31 16.04 -9.94
C ASN A 145 8.38 14.81 -9.01
N GLU A 146 8.05 13.65 -9.53
CA GLU A 146 8.04 12.38 -8.81
C GLU A 146 7.14 12.42 -7.56
N GLY A 147 6.04 13.16 -7.60
CA GLY A 147 5.08 13.26 -6.48
C GLY A 147 5.54 14.12 -5.31
N LYS A 148 6.46 15.07 -5.55
CA LYS A 148 6.93 16.04 -4.55
C LYS A 148 6.03 17.24 -4.45
#